data_87761742f1457a83611b5db21f358b60
#
_entry.id   87761742f1457a83611b5db21f358b60
#
_cell.length_a   1.000
_cell.length_b   1.000
_cell.length_c   1.000
_cell.angle_alpha   90.00
_cell.angle_beta   90.00
_cell.angle_gamma   90.00
#
_symmetry.space_group_name_H-M   'P 1'
#
loop_
_entity.id
_entity.type
_entity.pdbx_description
1 polymer ?
#
loop_
_entity_poly.entity_id
_entity_poly.type
_entity_poly.pdbx_seq_one_letter_code
_entity_poly.pdbx_strand_id
1 'polypeptide(L)'
;MTLSEIKSIKGYVGNFEVTVQKRARYVNENECTACGDCSQACPVLKPDEFEIGLSSRKAIFIPFPQAVPSAYVLNPLDCLGQDPLICGKCKEACEKGCIDYDAQDEELTFKAGTIVVATGMEPYDPTPLDEYGYTRFPNMVTTIEFERLINAGGPTKGEVVRLSDLKVPKSVAFIQCVGSRSPGNEKANPYCSNICCMNTIKDTLMLKEHYPDMEVKVFYIDIRAFGKGFEDLFQRSKGKGVKYIRGLPGDVQEDPGSHDLKLFVENTSTDHLERHHVEMVVLSQGLVPSEDMNKIQEMLALQKTSDGFYLEAHPKLQPVDSASAGIFFAGTAESPKDIKDAVTQASAAAARAARLMSPGKITVEAITSRVDEDKCTSCGICAKVCPYNAITVDKKNKRPAVVIEAACAGCGTCAAECPFDAIEMNHFTDTQILSQVHAILEKEPMEKVVCFACNWCSYAGADSAGVARLNYPTNVRLIRTMCSGRVDEKFIWKAFEAGAPVVLISGCHFGDCHYIDANHWTKKRVEKIWKKMEKWGLRKERLQLEWISAAEGIRFSQVMAGMEELRKTVTKQEIAETKKVLRENLKKKKKKAN
;
A
#
# COMPACT_ATOMS: atom_id res chain seq x y z
N MET A 1 -4.68 10.56 20.81
CA MET A 1 -3.97 9.77 21.83
C MET A 1 -2.52 9.70 21.40
N THR A 2 -1.60 10.10 22.24
CA THR A 2 -0.14 10.07 21.97
C THR A 2 0.50 8.87 22.63
N LEU A 3 1.73 8.51 22.25
CA LEU A 3 2.46 7.35 22.75
C LEU A 3 1.67 6.04 22.61
N SER A 4 0.94 5.89 21.53
CA SER A 4 -0.02 4.81 21.37
C SER A 4 0.20 4.07 20.06
N GLU A 5 0.06 2.76 20.12
CA GLU A 5 0.24 1.86 19.00
C GLU A 5 -0.98 0.95 18.85
N ILE A 6 -1.42 0.71 17.62
CA ILE A 6 -2.51 -0.24 17.36
C ILE A 6 -1.98 -1.65 17.52
N LYS A 7 -2.60 -2.41 18.45
CA LYS A 7 -2.27 -3.81 18.75
C LYS A 7 -3.09 -4.78 17.90
N SER A 8 -4.37 -4.52 17.73
CA SER A 8 -5.26 -5.32 16.89
C SER A 8 -6.49 -4.56 16.45
N ILE A 9 -7.00 -4.94 15.29
CA ILE A 9 -8.30 -4.48 14.77
C ILE A 9 -9.10 -5.72 14.41
N LYS A 10 -10.36 -5.78 14.88
CA LYS A 10 -11.30 -6.88 14.63
C LYS A 10 -12.64 -6.31 14.20
N GLY A 11 -13.51 -7.18 13.68
CA GLY A 11 -14.87 -6.79 13.32
C GLY A 11 -15.02 -6.38 11.86
N TYR A 12 -16.01 -5.55 11.57
CA TYR A 12 -16.45 -5.18 10.23
C TYR A 12 -17.13 -3.81 10.26
N VAL A 13 -17.45 -3.27 9.10
CA VAL A 13 -18.13 -1.97 8.97
C VAL A 13 -19.34 -1.86 9.90
N GLY A 14 -19.39 -0.80 10.68
CA GLY A 14 -20.40 -0.56 11.73
C GLY A 14 -20.09 -1.23 13.07
N ASN A 15 -19.10 -2.13 13.15
CA ASN A 15 -18.77 -2.86 14.37
C ASN A 15 -17.28 -3.26 14.44
N PHE A 16 -16.41 -2.29 14.22
CA PHE A 16 -14.98 -2.49 14.46
C PHE A 16 -14.67 -2.40 15.95
N GLU A 17 -13.74 -3.23 16.39
CA GLU A 17 -13.12 -3.21 17.70
C GLU A 17 -11.62 -2.98 17.54
N VAL A 18 -11.12 -1.86 18.05
CA VAL A 18 -9.73 -1.44 17.92
C VAL A 18 -9.07 -1.48 19.28
N THR A 19 -8.06 -2.33 19.45
CA THR A 19 -7.26 -2.40 20.68
C THR A 19 -5.98 -1.62 20.49
N VAL A 20 -5.71 -0.71 21.39
CA VAL A 20 -4.57 0.21 21.39
C VAL A 20 -3.74 -0.01 22.63
N GLN A 21 -2.42 -0.15 22.45
CA GLN A 21 -1.44 -0.11 23.53
C GLN A 21 -1.00 1.33 23.71
N LYS A 22 -1.31 1.94 24.83
CA LYS A 22 -0.82 3.25 25.24
C LYS A 22 0.40 3.04 26.14
N ARG A 23 1.56 3.50 25.71
CA ARG A 23 2.80 3.41 26.51
C ARG A 23 2.80 4.42 27.64
N ALA A 24 3.38 4.04 28.76
CA ALA A 24 3.56 4.93 29.91
C ALA A 24 4.36 6.18 29.53
N ARG A 25 3.87 7.35 29.89
CA ARG A 25 4.59 8.62 29.72
C ARG A 25 5.60 8.87 30.84
N TYR A 26 5.41 8.24 31.98
CA TYR A 26 6.15 8.45 33.24
C TYR A 26 6.07 9.87 33.78
N VAL A 27 5.26 10.72 33.19
CA VAL A 27 4.97 12.10 33.61
C VAL A 27 3.46 12.31 33.54
N ASN A 28 2.82 12.72 34.62
CA ASN A 28 1.41 13.04 34.65
C ASN A 28 1.13 14.30 33.82
N GLU A 29 0.52 14.12 32.65
CA GLU A 29 0.27 15.18 31.67
C GLU A 29 -0.71 16.26 32.16
N ASN A 30 -1.54 15.95 33.15
CA ASN A 30 -2.51 16.91 33.73
C ASN A 30 -1.86 17.82 34.76
N GLU A 31 -0.78 17.43 35.37
CA GLU A 31 -0.06 18.17 36.43
C GLU A 31 1.23 18.84 35.90
N CYS A 32 1.76 18.36 34.79
CA CYS A 32 3.00 18.88 34.20
C CYS A 32 2.79 20.28 33.61
N THR A 33 3.53 21.25 34.08
CA THR A 33 3.51 22.65 33.62
C THR A 33 4.51 22.94 32.50
N ALA A 34 5.24 21.94 32.03
CA ALA A 34 6.29 22.08 31.03
C ALA A 34 7.43 23.08 31.40
N CYS A 35 7.72 23.25 32.69
CA CYS A 35 8.74 24.21 33.18
C CYS A 35 10.16 23.92 32.70
N GLY A 36 10.54 22.67 32.48
CA GLY A 36 11.86 22.30 31.97
C GLY A 36 12.85 21.81 33.02
N ASP A 37 12.60 21.95 34.31
CA ASP A 37 13.54 21.63 35.37
C ASP A 37 13.99 20.17 35.38
N CYS A 38 13.08 19.26 35.12
CA CYS A 38 13.36 17.82 34.97
C CYS A 38 14.34 17.52 33.81
N SER A 39 14.20 18.24 32.71
CA SER A 39 15.07 18.11 31.54
C SER A 39 16.48 18.71 31.85
N GLN A 40 16.55 19.86 32.49
CA GLN A 40 17.80 20.47 32.87
C GLN A 40 18.58 19.59 33.86
N ALA A 41 17.90 18.97 34.81
CA ALA A 41 18.52 18.07 35.81
C ALA A 41 19.00 16.73 35.19
N CYS A 42 18.47 16.33 34.02
CA CYS A 42 18.79 15.05 33.38
C CYS A 42 20.22 15.07 32.82
N PRO A 43 21.10 14.12 33.21
CA PRO A 43 22.48 14.06 32.70
C PRO A 43 22.60 13.45 31.29
N VAL A 44 21.55 12.76 30.80
CA VAL A 44 21.59 12.05 29.51
C VAL A 44 21.57 13.03 28.35
N LEU A 45 22.38 12.74 27.33
CA LEU A 45 22.34 13.40 26.01
C LEU A 45 22.19 12.33 24.92
N LYS A 46 21.20 12.50 24.06
CA LYS A 46 20.93 11.66 22.90
C LYS A 46 20.67 12.55 21.69
N PRO A 47 20.90 12.09 20.47
CA PRO A 47 20.43 12.81 19.27
C PRO A 47 18.95 13.10 19.38
N ASP A 48 18.54 14.29 18.97
CA ASP A 48 17.13 14.69 18.93
C ASP A 48 16.50 14.23 17.63
N GLU A 49 15.56 13.31 17.69
CA GLU A 49 14.89 12.75 16.52
C GLU A 49 14.07 13.79 15.76
N PHE A 50 13.47 14.75 16.48
CA PHE A 50 12.72 15.83 15.82
C PHE A 50 13.62 16.78 15.03
N GLU A 51 14.84 16.99 15.52
CA GLU A 51 15.87 17.78 14.84
C GLU A 51 16.74 16.92 13.89
N ILE A 52 16.33 15.69 13.61
CA ILE A 52 17.05 14.74 12.72
C ILE A 52 18.50 14.53 13.15
N GLY A 53 18.76 14.57 14.47
CA GLY A 53 20.10 14.42 15.02
C GLY A 53 20.97 15.68 14.96
N LEU A 54 20.51 16.79 14.41
CA LEU A 54 21.26 18.06 14.34
C LEU A 54 21.43 18.73 15.72
N SER A 55 20.66 18.31 16.70
CA SER A 55 20.82 18.70 18.10
C SER A 55 20.70 17.49 19.03
N SER A 56 20.81 17.73 20.34
CA SER A 56 20.65 16.69 21.35
C SER A 56 19.47 16.97 22.27
N ARG A 57 18.81 15.91 22.70
CA ARG A 57 17.76 15.92 23.74
C ARG A 57 18.18 15.12 24.98
N LYS A 58 17.39 15.25 26.02
CA LYS A 58 17.51 14.50 27.27
C LYS A 58 16.68 13.20 27.21
N ALA A 59 16.88 12.29 28.19
CA ALA A 59 16.00 11.13 28.34
C ALA A 59 14.56 11.53 28.74
N ILE A 60 14.41 12.68 29.40
CA ILE A 60 13.11 13.31 29.68
C ILE A 60 13.02 14.62 28.89
N PHE A 61 12.04 14.72 28.00
CA PHE A 61 11.96 15.76 26.97
C PHE A 61 10.52 16.06 26.56
N ILE A 62 10.29 17.17 25.89
CA ILE A 62 9.08 17.43 25.08
C ILE A 62 9.46 17.10 23.64
N PRO A 63 8.66 16.29 22.89
CA PRO A 63 9.01 15.86 21.55
C PRO A 63 9.29 17.01 20.56
N PHE A 64 8.52 18.11 20.68
CA PHE A 64 8.73 19.36 19.94
C PHE A 64 7.95 20.50 20.62
N PRO A 65 8.27 21.78 20.37
CA PRO A 65 7.72 22.91 21.12
C PRO A 65 6.19 23.03 21.12
N GLN A 66 5.51 22.59 20.05
CA GLN A 66 4.05 22.65 19.89
C GLN A 66 3.36 21.32 20.19
N ALA A 67 4.01 20.39 20.88
CA ALA A 67 3.45 19.07 21.19
C ALA A 67 2.17 19.16 22.02
N VAL A 68 1.19 18.32 21.72
CA VAL A 68 -0.05 18.16 22.47
C VAL A 68 -0.14 16.71 22.96
N PRO A 69 -0.16 16.47 24.28
CA PRO A 69 -0.15 17.45 25.36
C PRO A 69 1.21 18.18 25.48
N SER A 70 1.17 19.44 25.95
CA SER A 70 2.38 20.18 26.30
C SER A 70 2.93 19.67 27.65
N ALA A 71 3.45 18.46 27.64
CA ALA A 71 3.97 17.77 28.81
C ALA A 71 5.21 16.96 28.47
N TYR A 72 6.13 16.87 29.42
CA TYR A 72 7.32 16.04 29.24
C TYR A 72 6.96 14.57 29.10
N VAL A 73 7.84 13.83 28.48
CA VAL A 73 7.84 12.36 28.38
C VAL A 73 9.21 11.84 28.74
N LEU A 74 9.27 10.74 29.47
CA LEU A 74 10.53 10.06 29.75
C LEU A 74 10.62 8.81 28.85
N ASN A 75 11.72 8.71 28.10
CA ASN A 75 12.02 7.50 27.34
C ASN A 75 12.81 6.52 28.24
N PRO A 76 12.23 5.37 28.62
CA PRO A 76 12.89 4.41 29.50
C PRO A 76 14.15 3.80 28.90
N LEU A 77 14.25 3.71 27.56
CA LEU A 77 15.41 3.14 26.87
C LEU A 77 16.64 4.07 26.92
N ASP A 78 16.42 5.37 27.06
CA ASP A 78 17.48 6.37 27.16
C ASP A 78 17.83 6.72 28.62
N CYS A 79 16.95 6.40 29.57
CA CYS A 79 17.15 6.68 30.99
C CYS A 79 18.27 5.82 31.57
N LEU A 80 19.06 6.38 32.53
CA LEU A 80 20.14 5.64 33.21
C LEU A 80 19.67 4.49 34.09
N GLY A 81 18.38 4.28 34.20
CA GLY A 81 17.76 3.12 34.83
C GLY A 81 16.56 3.52 35.70
N GLN A 82 15.50 2.77 35.53
CA GLN A 82 14.30 2.82 36.35
C GLN A 82 14.16 1.57 37.23
N ASP A 83 14.76 0.45 36.81
CA ASP A 83 14.77 -0.80 37.56
C ASP A 83 16.13 -1.51 37.42
N PRO A 84 17.02 -1.45 38.44
CA PRO A 84 16.88 -0.62 39.65
C PRO A 84 17.00 0.87 39.36
N LEU A 85 16.38 1.73 40.18
CA LEU A 85 16.51 3.17 40.07
C LEU A 85 17.92 3.59 40.43
N ILE A 86 18.74 3.93 39.41
CA ILE A 86 20.13 4.37 39.57
C ILE A 86 20.22 5.90 39.66
N CYS A 87 19.28 6.61 38.93
CA CYS A 87 19.23 8.05 38.88
C CYS A 87 17.78 8.50 39.15
N GLY A 88 17.57 9.51 39.96
CA GLY A 88 16.25 10.08 40.28
C GLY A 88 16.19 11.59 40.09
N LYS A 89 17.22 12.20 39.49
CA LYS A 89 17.39 13.66 39.42
C LYS A 89 16.22 14.43 38.85
N CYS A 90 15.57 13.89 37.81
CA CYS A 90 14.40 14.56 37.22
C CYS A 90 13.18 14.57 38.16
N LYS A 91 13.00 13.51 38.97
CA LYS A 91 11.92 13.44 39.97
C LYS A 91 12.19 14.40 41.14
N GLU A 92 13.42 14.46 41.59
CA GLU A 92 13.87 15.38 42.65
C GLU A 92 13.73 16.86 42.24
N ALA A 93 14.01 17.17 40.97
CA ALA A 93 13.89 18.53 40.42
C ALA A 93 12.45 18.95 40.11
N CYS A 94 11.51 18.04 40.15
CA CYS A 94 10.10 18.33 39.77
C CYS A 94 9.32 18.86 40.98
N GLU A 95 9.16 20.17 41.08
CA GLU A 95 8.39 20.80 42.17
C GLU A 95 6.92 20.33 42.20
N LYS A 96 6.33 19.95 41.05
CA LYS A 96 4.96 19.45 40.95
C LYS A 96 4.84 17.97 41.31
N GLY A 97 5.94 17.26 41.48
CA GLY A 97 5.92 15.83 41.79
C GLY A 97 5.22 14.95 40.75
N CYS A 98 5.11 15.43 39.51
CA CYS A 98 4.35 14.76 38.47
C CYS A 98 5.09 13.60 37.76
N ILE A 99 6.31 13.23 38.23
CA ILE A 99 7.08 12.12 37.64
C ILE A 99 6.85 10.84 38.43
N ASP A 100 6.33 9.84 37.75
CA ASP A 100 6.02 8.51 38.27
C ASP A 100 6.75 7.42 37.47
N TYR A 101 7.76 6.79 38.08
CA TYR A 101 8.54 5.71 37.45
C TYR A 101 7.79 4.36 37.44
N ASP A 102 6.74 4.22 38.26
CA ASP A 102 5.95 3.00 38.38
C ASP A 102 4.77 2.97 37.38
N ALA A 103 4.62 4.04 36.59
CA ALA A 103 3.57 4.13 35.55
C ALA A 103 3.68 2.94 34.59
N GLN A 104 2.54 2.31 34.31
CA GLN A 104 2.45 1.15 33.45
C GLN A 104 1.80 1.48 32.11
N ASP A 105 2.10 0.66 31.11
CA ASP A 105 1.40 0.68 29.84
C ASP A 105 -0.08 0.30 30.04
N GLU A 106 -0.95 0.91 29.27
CA GLU A 106 -2.40 0.67 29.28
C GLU A 106 -2.86 0.02 27.97
N GLU A 107 -3.73 -0.96 28.05
CA GLU A 107 -4.44 -1.50 26.90
C GLU A 107 -5.86 -0.95 26.87
N LEU A 108 -6.21 -0.25 25.80
CA LEU A 108 -7.50 0.40 25.62
C LEU A 108 -8.23 -0.19 24.42
N THR A 109 -9.52 -0.46 24.56
CA THR A 109 -10.34 -0.99 23.45
C THR A 109 -11.45 -0.02 23.10
N PHE A 110 -11.57 0.30 21.81
CA PHE A 110 -12.55 1.23 21.24
C PHE A 110 -13.46 0.51 20.26
N LYS A 111 -14.74 0.89 20.26
CA LYS A 111 -15.68 0.51 19.19
C LYS A 111 -15.76 1.64 18.17
N ALA A 112 -15.68 1.30 16.89
CA ALA A 112 -15.75 2.24 15.80
C ALA A 112 -16.68 1.73 14.69
N GLY A 113 -17.45 2.63 14.09
CA GLY A 113 -18.30 2.29 12.94
C GLY A 113 -17.51 2.25 11.62
N THR A 114 -16.51 3.13 11.52
CA THR A 114 -15.62 3.25 10.35
C THR A 114 -14.20 3.54 10.79
N ILE A 115 -13.25 3.35 9.90
CA ILE A 115 -11.81 3.60 10.14
C ILE A 115 -11.29 4.50 9.01
N VAL A 116 -10.58 5.56 9.36
CA VAL A 116 -9.81 6.37 8.42
C VAL A 116 -8.33 6.11 8.66
N VAL A 117 -7.65 5.59 7.65
CA VAL A 117 -6.21 5.29 7.68
C VAL A 117 -5.44 6.49 7.15
N ALA A 118 -4.60 7.08 8.00
CA ALA A 118 -3.81 8.27 7.71
C ALA A 118 -2.37 8.11 8.26
N THR A 119 -1.73 7.00 7.92
CA THR A 119 -0.41 6.60 8.44
C THR A 119 0.76 7.46 7.93
N GLY A 120 0.49 8.34 6.98
CA GLY A 120 1.51 9.26 6.48
C GLY A 120 2.49 8.60 5.50
N MET A 121 3.69 9.14 5.46
CA MET A 121 4.81 8.76 4.60
C MET A 121 6.11 9.03 5.33
N GLU A 122 7.23 8.57 4.78
CA GLU A 122 8.57 8.87 5.25
C GLU A 122 9.41 9.50 4.14
N PRO A 123 10.40 10.34 4.46
CA PRO A 123 11.40 10.78 3.50
C PRO A 123 12.26 9.59 3.06
N TYR A 124 12.63 9.58 1.78
CA TYR A 124 13.56 8.57 1.26
C TYR A 124 14.94 8.73 1.92
N ASP A 125 15.55 7.64 2.38
CA ASP A 125 16.93 7.63 2.85
C ASP A 125 17.91 7.65 1.65
N PRO A 126 18.73 8.71 1.46
CA PRO A 126 19.65 8.79 0.34
C PRO A 126 20.94 7.99 0.52
N THR A 127 21.17 7.37 1.67
CA THR A 127 22.39 6.61 1.98
C THR A 127 22.75 5.55 0.91
N PRO A 128 21.79 4.83 0.27
CA PRO A 128 22.12 3.88 -0.77
C PRO A 128 22.62 4.49 -2.09
N LEU A 129 22.46 5.81 -2.30
CA LEU A 129 22.88 6.52 -3.50
C LEU A 129 24.32 7.07 -3.30
N ASP A 130 25.29 6.19 -3.51
CA ASP A 130 26.73 6.46 -3.24
C ASP A 130 27.27 7.67 -4.00
N GLU A 131 26.69 7.99 -5.17
CA GLU A 131 27.08 9.11 -6.04
C GLU A 131 26.93 10.48 -5.37
N TYR A 132 26.05 10.62 -4.39
CA TYR A 132 25.87 11.89 -3.69
C TYR A 132 26.75 12.04 -2.45
N GLY A 133 27.23 10.95 -1.85
CA GLY A 133 28.09 11.01 -0.68
C GLY A 133 27.39 11.48 0.60
N TYR A 134 26.07 11.33 0.71
CA TYR A 134 25.34 11.58 1.96
C TYR A 134 25.95 10.75 3.12
N THR A 135 26.01 11.30 4.31
CA THR A 135 26.71 10.79 5.51
C THR A 135 28.24 10.78 5.44
N ARG A 136 28.84 10.88 4.25
CA ARG A 136 30.30 10.98 4.09
C ARG A 136 30.80 12.42 4.07
N PHE A 137 30.02 13.31 3.47
CA PHE A 137 30.36 14.72 3.32
C PHE A 137 29.52 15.56 4.29
N PRO A 138 30.13 16.27 5.26
CA PRO A 138 29.39 16.99 6.30
C PRO A 138 28.47 18.08 5.77
N ASN A 139 28.80 18.71 4.62
CA ASN A 139 27.98 19.76 4.02
C ASN A 139 26.95 19.24 2.99
N MET A 140 26.74 17.92 2.96
CA MET A 140 25.66 17.27 2.22
C MET A 140 24.51 16.99 3.19
N VAL A 141 23.40 17.69 3.05
CA VAL A 141 22.23 17.57 3.93
C VAL A 141 20.98 17.16 3.14
N THR A 142 20.03 16.55 3.80
CA THR A 142 18.70 16.25 3.25
C THR A 142 17.80 17.48 3.34
N THR A 143 16.68 17.44 2.60
CA THR A 143 15.64 18.49 2.70
C THR A 143 15.13 18.66 4.13
N ILE A 144 14.91 17.57 4.86
CA ILE A 144 14.39 17.63 6.23
C ILE A 144 15.42 18.26 7.18
N GLU A 145 16.70 17.91 7.07
CA GLU A 145 17.78 18.56 7.83
C GLU A 145 17.86 20.05 7.50
N PHE A 146 17.77 20.39 6.21
CA PHE A 146 17.77 21.80 5.77
C PHE A 146 16.57 22.58 6.32
N GLU A 147 15.39 22.01 6.32
CA GLU A 147 14.17 22.60 6.93
C GLU A 147 14.35 22.84 8.43
N ARG A 148 15.11 22.00 9.13
CA ARG A 148 15.40 22.24 10.55
C ARG A 148 16.42 23.38 10.73
N LEU A 149 17.43 23.50 9.85
CA LEU A 149 18.37 24.60 9.90
C LEU A 149 17.71 25.96 9.63
N ILE A 150 16.85 26.06 8.61
CA ILE A 150 16.23 27.33 8.22
C ILE A 150 15.04 27.74 9.14
N ASN A 151 14.61 26.85 10.02
CA ASN A 151 13.50 27.10 10.93
C ASN A 151 13.96 27.90 12.16
N ALA A 152 13.27 29.00 12.50
CA ALA A 152 13.56 29.84 13.64
C ALA A 152 13.53 29.09 15.00
N GLY A 153 12.75 28.01 15.11
CA GLY A 153 12.72 27.10 16.27
C GLY A 153 13.67 25.91 16.15
N GLY A 154 14.49 25.85 15.11
CA GLY A 154 15.46 24.77 14.87
C GLY A 154 16.76 24.95 15.66
N PRO A 155 17.71 24.01 15.50
CA PRO A 155 18.93 23.96 16.30
C PRO A 155 19.84 25.17 16.12
N THR A 156 19.79 25.83 14.96
CA THR A 156 20.58 27.01 14.59
C THR A 156 19.77 28.31 14.68
N LYS A 157 18.55 28.28 15.22
CA LYS A 157 17.65 29.45 15.34
C LYS A 157 17.33 30.12 14.01
N GLY A 158 17.32 29.35 12.92
CA GLY A 158 17.01 29.83 11.57
C GLY A 158 18.23 30.29 10.75
N GLU A 159 19.43 30.20 11.29
CA GLU A 159 20.64 30.44 10.51
C GLU A 159 21.02 29.17 9.71
N VAL A 160 21.15 29.29 8.41
CA VAL A 160 21.66 28.22 7.56
C VAL A 160 23.18 28.17 7.68
N VAL A 161 23.68 27.08 8.23
CA VAL A 161 25.12 26.90 8.47
C VAL A 161 25.63 25.60 7.85
N ARG A 162 26.87 25.61 7.41
CA ARG A 162 27.62 24.43 7.02
C ARG A 162 27.87 23.56 8.25
N LEU A 163 27.63 22.26 8.17
CA LEU A 163 27.86 21.37 9.33
C LEU A 163 29.34 21.12 9.63
N SER A 164 30.26 21.39 8.66
CA SER A 164 31.68 21.24 8.82
C SER A 164 32.33 22.28 9.74
N ASP A 165 31.83 23.53 9.72
CA ASP A 165 32.50 24.66 10.42
C ASP A 165 31.52 25.69 11.03
N LEU A 166 30.23 25.43 10.95
CA LEU A 166 29.12 26.25 11.46
C LEU A 166 29.07 27.68 10.88
N LYS A 167 29.65 27.89 9.70
CA LYS A 167 29.57 29.19 8.99
C LYS A 167 28.42 29.19 7.98
N VAL A 168 27.88 30.38 7.71
CA VAL A 168 26.90 30.61 6.65
C VAL A 168 27.55 30.35 5.29
N PRO A 169 26.98 29.44 4.46
CA PRO A 169 27.53 29.17 3.14
C PRO A 169 27.29 30.34 2.18
N LYS A 170 28.23 30.57 1.27
CA LYS A 170 28.09 31.55 0.18
C LYS A 170 27.32 30.98 -1.01
N SER A 171 27.28 29.67 -1.13
CA SER A 171 26.61 28.98 -2.21
C SER A 171 25.95 27.69 -1.74
N VAL A 172 24.70 27.47 -2.19
CA VAL A 172 23.90 26.29 -1.90
C VAL A 172 23.34 25.70 -3.19
N ALA A 173 23.43 24.40 -3.33
CA ALA A 173 22.82 23.67 -4.43
C ALA A 173 21.74 22.69 -3.95
N PHE A 174 20.63 22.61 -4.67
CA PHE A 174 19.58 21.63 -4.46
C PHE A 174 19.61 20.59 -5.58
N ILE A 175 19.61 19.30 -5.23
CA ILE A 175 19.52 18.19 -6.18
C ILE A 175 18.12 17.62 -6.07
N GLN A 176 17.33 17.71 -7.16
CA GLN A 176 15.95 17.25 -7.21
C GLN A 176 15.84 15.73 -7.43
N CYS A 177 14.68 15.17 -7.11
CA CYS A 177 14.31 13.79 -7.40
C CYS A 177 15.21 12.72 -6.74
N VAL A 178 15.84 13.01 -5.61
CA VAL A 178 16.68 12.04 -4.90
C VAL A 178 15.83 10.89 -4.39
N GLY A 179 16.08 9.67 -4.88
CA GLY A 179 15.27 8.50 -4.58
C GLY A 179 13.92 8.42 -5.31
N SER A 180 13.68 9.31 -6.30
CA SER A 180 12.43 9.37 -7.08
C SER A 180 12.71 9.43 -8.58
N ARG A 181 11.70 9.04 -9.41
CA ARG A 181 11.74 9.14 -10.87
C ARG A 181 12.93 8.42 -11.52
N SER A 182 13.35 7.30 -10.95
CA SER A 182 14.49 6.50 -11.40
C SER A 182 14.05 5.11 -11.83
N PRO A 183 13.34 4.97 -12.97
CA PRO A 183 12.89 3.67 -13.45
C PRO A 183 14.09 2.78 -13.76
N GLY A 184 14.06 1.52 -13.27
CA GLY A 184 15.14 0.54 -13.46
C GLY A 184 16.29 0.65 -12.45
N ASN A 185 16.27 1.60 -11.53
CA ASN A 185 17.19 1.66 -10.41
C ASN A 185 16.56 0.98 -9.17
N GLU A 186 17.09 -0.15 -8.75
CA GLU A 186 16.59 -0.90 -7.59
C GLU A 186 16.77 -0.16 -6.24
N LYS A 187 17.68 0.82 -6.20
CA LYS A 187 17.93 1.66 -5.01
C LYS A 187 16.98 2.86 -4.91
N ALA A 188 16.13 3.11 -5.91
CA ALA A 188 15.28 4.30 -5.98
C ALA A 188 13.89 3.97 -6.54
N ASN A 189 12.94 4.89 -6.39
CA ASN A 189 11.56 4.69 -6.80
C ASN A 189 11.27 5.24 -8.21
N PRO A 190 10.40 4.57 -8.99
CA PRO A 190 10.07 5.02 -10.35
C PRO A 190 9.10 6.23 -10.38
N TYR A 191 8.37 6.49 -9.30
CA TYR A 191 7.34 7.52 -9.21
C TYR A 191 7.89 8.90 -8.80
N CYS A 192 7.08 9.94 -9.00
CA CYS A 192 7.33 11.29 -8.51
C CYS A 192 6.69 11.50 -7.14
N SER A 193 7.43 12.13 -6.23
CA SER A 193 6.94 12.45 -4.88
C SER A 193 6.08 13.72 -4.80
N ASN A 194 5.82 14.40 -5.90
CA ASN A 194 4.92 15.54 -6.11
C ASN A 194 5.24 16.84 -5.34
N ILE A 195 5.99 16.78 -4.23
CA ILE A 195 6.21 17.94 -3.35
C ILE A 195 7.60 18.55 -3.47
N CYS A 196 8.63 17.77 -3.87
CA CYS A 196 10.04 18.19 -3.79
C CYS A 196 10.31 19.50 -4.54
N CYS A 197 9.76 19.68 -5.76
CA CYS A 197 9.97 20.90 -6.55
C CYS A 197 9.46 22.14 -5.83
N MET A 198 8.24 22.08 -5.28
CA MET A 198 7.64 23.23 -4.60
C MET A 198 8.32 23.52 -3.27
N ASN A 199 8.73 22.48 -2.53
CA ASN A 199 9.51 22.65 -1.31
C ASN A 199 10.83 23.35 -1.59
N THR A 200 11.59 22.86 -2.57
CA THR A 200 12.86 23.52 -2.97
C THR A 200 12.65 24.95 -3.43
N ILE A 201 11.60 25.26 -4.22
CA ILE A 201 11.30 26.62 -4.65
C ILE A 201 11.05 27.53 -3.44
N LYS A 202 10.29 27.06 -2.45
CA LYS A 202 10.08 27.79 -1.18
C LYS A 202 11.42 28.02 -0.46
N ASP A 203 12.25 27.00 -0.30
CA ASP A 203 13.52 27.09 0.40
C ASP A 203 14.49 28.05 -0.30
N THR A 204 14.55 28.01 -1.64
CA THR A 204 15.38 28.93 -2.43
C THR A 204 14.94 30.38 -2.27
N LEU A 205 13.65 30.62 -2.18
CA LEU A 205 13.11 31.97 -1.93
C LEU A 205 13.45 32.44 -0.52
N MET A 206 13.32 31.60 0.49
CA MET A 206 13.73 31.93 1.87
C MET A 206 15.23 32.24 1.97
N LEU A 207 16.07 31.45 1.30
CA LEU A 207 17.50 31.74 1.21
C LEU A 207 17.77 33.11 0.59
N LYS A 208 17.10 33.44 -0.53
CA LYS A 208 17.28 34.72 -1.20
C LYS A 208 16.69 35.90 -0.44
N GLU A 209 15.77 35.68 0.46
CA GLU A 209 15.23 36.72 1.36
C GLU A 209 16.17 36.98 2.54
N HIS A 210 16.75 35.93 3.15
CA HIS A 210 17.65 36.05 4.29
C HIS A 210 19.10 36.39 3.86
N TYR A 211 19.53 35.86 2.70
CA TYR A 211 20.88 35.97 2.18
C TYR A 211 20.86 36.39 0.69
N PRO A 212 20.60 37.66 0.36
CA PRO A 212 20.43 38.13 -1.04
C PRO A 212 21.61 37.81 -1.97
N ASP A 213 22.83 37.84 -1.43
CA ASP A 213 24.08 37.63 -2.19
C ASP A 213 24.45 36.15 -2.34
N MET A 214 23.79 35.23 -1.62
CA MET A 214 24.06 33.82 -1.69
C MET A 214 23.77 33.26 -3.10
N GLU A 215 24.72 32.54 -3.67
CA GLU A 215 24.49 31.81 -4.93
C GLU A 215 23.63 30.57 -4.67
N VAL A 216 22.48 30.46 -5.33
CA VAL A 216 21.57 29.33 -5.20
C VAL A 216 21.37 28.66 -6.55
N LYS A 217 21.62 27.34 -6.61
CA LYS A 217 21.47 26.50 -7.80
C LYS A 217 20.47 25.38 -7.55
N VAL A 218 19.69 25.01 -8.56
CA VAL A 218 18.78 23.86 -8.52
C VAL A 218 19.04 22.96 -9.72
N PHE A 219 19.44 21.72 -9.45
CA PHE A 219 19.64 20.69 -10.45
C PHE A 219 18.38 19.84 -10.58
N TYR A 220 17.81 19.73 -11.78
CA TYR A 220 16.48 19.15 -11.96
C TYR A 220 16.31 18.40 -13.29
N ILE A 221 15.34 17.51 -13.36
CA ILE A 221 14.89 16.84 -14.59
C ILE A 221 13.83 17.69 -15.29
N ASP A 222 12.76 18.02 -14.60
CA ASP A 222 11.73 19.00 -14.91
C ASP A 222 11.15 19.57 -13.60
N ILE A 223 10.59 20.78 -13.64
CA ILE A 223 9.95 21.42 -12.49
C ILE A 223 8.44 21.17 -12.57
N ARG A 224 7.88 20.59 -11.51
CA ARG A 224 6.46 20.31 -11.38
C ARG A 224 5.79 21.33 -10.46
N ALA A 225 5.28 22.40 -11.06
CA ALA A 225 4.62 23.51 -10.38
C ALA A 225 3.13 23.62 -10.81
N PHE A 226 2.40 22.50 -10.75
CA PHE A 226 1.06 22.38 -11.32
C PHE A 226 -0.10 22.88 -10.43
N GLY A 227 0.18 23.31 -9.21
CA GLY A 227 -0.83 23.85 -8.28
C GLY A 227 -1.16 25.33 -8.57
N LYS A 228 -2.31 25.80 -8.04
CA LYS A 228 -2.72 27.21 -8.16
C LYS A 228 -1.67 28.13 -7.50
N GLY A 229 -1.10 29.06 -8.28
CA GLY A 229 -0.07 30.01 -7.84
C GLY A 229 1.35 29.41 -7.78
N PHE A 230 1.55 28.13 -8.08
CA PHE A 230 2.85 27.46 -7.97
C PHE A 230 3.78 27.87 -9.11
N GLU A 231 3.26 28.03 -10.32
CA GLU A 231 4.05 28.57 -11.44
C GLU A 231 4.53 29.99 -11.16
N ASP A 232 3.68 30.85 -10.58
CA ASP A 232 4.07 32.22 -10.20
C ASP A 232 5.20 32.19 -9.16
N LEU A 233 5.14 31.26 -8.20
CA LEU A 233 6.19 31.08 -7.20
C LEU A 233 7.52 30.67 -7.84
N PHE A 234 7.46 29.76 -8.82
CA PHE A 234 8.63 29.34 -9.61
C PHE A 234 9.24 30.50 -10.40
N GLN A 235 8.43 31.27 -11.11
CA GLN A 235 8.91 32.44 -11.87
C GLN A 235 9.51 33.49 -10.92
N ARG A 236 8.91 33.71 -9.75
CA ARG A 236 9.45 34.60 -8.72
C ARG A 236 10.83 34.16 -8.23
N SER A 237 11.06 32.85 -8.04
CA SER A 237 12.36 32.34 -7.62
C SER A 237 13.44 32.59 -8.66
N LYS A 238 13.13 32.43 -9.97
CA LYS A 238 14.02 32.80 -11.07
C LYS A 238 14.32 34.31 -11.07
N GLY A 239 13.29 35.14 -10.89
CA GLY A 239 13.43 36.59 -10.79
C GLY A 239 14.32 37.05 -9.62
N LYS A 240 14.43 36.26 -8.56
CA LYS A 240 15.35 36.50 -7.44
C LYS A 240 16.78 35.97 -7.70
N GLY A 241 17.08 35.47 -8.89
CA GLY A 241 18.41 35.05 -9.30
C GLY A 241 18.77 33.60 -8.92
N VAL A 242 17.78 32.73 -8.61
CA VAL A 242 18.00 31.29 -8.46
C VAL A 242 18.32 30.68 -9.83
N LYS A 243 19.43 29.95 -9.93
CA LYS A 243 19.89 29.31 -11.16
C LYS A 243 19.34 27.91 -11.28
N TYR A 244 18.56 27.64 -12.31
CA TYR A 244 17.99 26.33 -12.62
C TYR A 244 18.79 25.65 -13.73
N ILE A 245 19.40 24.49 -13.44
CA ILE A 245 20.26 23.73 -14.35
C ILE A 245 19.58 22.38 -14.63
N ARG A 246 19.26 22.14 -15.90
CA ARG A 246 18.57 20.91 -16.29
C ARG A 246 19.56 19.77 -16.44
N GLY A 247 19.61 18.92 -15.46
CA GLY A 247 20.50 17.76 -15.32
C GLY A 247 20.62 17.41 -13.86
N LEU A 248 20.89 16.14 -13.57
CA LEU A 248 21.22 15.69 -12.21
C LEU A 248 22.71 15.39 -12.13
N PRO A 249 23.38 15.71 -11.01
CA PRO A 249 24.74 15.29 -10.79
C PRO A 249 24.88 13.76 -10.83
N GLY A 250 25.80 13.27 -11.65
CA GLY A 250 26.15 11.86 -11.71
C GLY A 250 27.22 11.47 -10.67
N ASP A 251 27.92 12.49 -10.12
CA ASP A 251 28.95 12.32 -9.08
C ASP A 251 29.10 13.61 -8.29
N VAL A 252 29.37 13.47 -6.99
CA VAL A 252 29.69 14.56 -6.07
C VAL A 252 30.97 14.23 -5.34
N GLN A 253 31.91 15.16 -5.34
CA GLN A 253 33.21 15.02 -4.67
C GLN A 253 33.40 16.15 -3.65
N GLU A 254 34.00 15.83 -2.52
CA GLU A 254 34.36 16.81 -1.50
C GLU A 254 35.80 17.27 -1.70
N ASP A 255 36.06 18.54 -1.44
CA ASP A 255 37.42 19.06 -1.22
C ASP A 255 37.83 18.82 0.24
N PRO A 256 38.85 17.99 0.50
CA PRO A 256 39.22 17.64 1.89
C PRO A 256 39.68 18.81 2.75
N GLY A 257 40.11 19.92 2.13
CA GLY A 257 40.64 21.08 2.88
C GLY A 257 39.57 22.11 3.25
N SER A 258 38.58 22.32 2.38
CA SER A 258 37.53 23.31 2.60
C SER A 258 36.18 22.71 2.92
N HIS A 259 35.99 21.40 2.69
CA HIS A 259 34.69 20.67 2.70
C HIS A 259 33.68 21.22 1.70
N ASP A 260 34.13 21.93 0.65
CA ASP A 260 33.31 22.35 -0.45
C ASP A 260 33.02 21.18 -1.38
N LEU A 261 31.88 21.24 -2.06
CA LEU A 261 31.38 20.15 -2.89
C LEU A 261 31.50 20.49 -4.38
N LYS A 262 32.01 19.53 -5.15
CA LYS A 262 32.17 19.59 -6.60
C LYS A 262 31.16 18.67 -7.25
N LEU A 263 30.20 19.23 -7.99
CA LEU A 263 29.14 18.49 -8.68
C LEU A 263 29.48 18.37 -10.16
N PHE A 264 29.41 17.15 -10.68
CA PHE A 264 29.62 16.84 -12.08
C PHE A 264 28.28 16.57 -12.74
N VAL A 265 27.88 17.42 -13.70
CA VAL A 265 26.52 17.44 -14.26
C VAL A 265 26.59 17.52 -15.78
N GLU A 266 25.83 16.67 -16.46
CA GLU A 266 25.48 16.91 -17.84
C GLU A 266 24.29 17.87 -17.91
N ASN A 267 24.53 19.08 -18.41
CA ASN A 267 23.47 20.05 -18.64
C ASN A 267 22.74 19.71 -19.94
N THR A 268 21.60 19.04 -19.83
CA THR A 268 20.81 18.56 -20.96
C THR A 268 20.14 19.66 -21.80
N SER A 269 20.27 20.93 -21.39
CA SER A 269 19.81 22.07 -22.19
C SER A 269 20.90 22.59 -23.14
N THR A 270 22.16 22.32 -22.84
CA THR A 270 23.33 22.81 -23.61
C THR A 270 24.16 21.67 -24.18
N ASP A 271 23.88 20.41 -23.81
CA ASP A 271 24.63 19.19 -24.13
C ASP A 271 26.12 19.26 -23.70
N HIS A 272 26.39 19.94 -22.59
CA HIS A 272 27.74 20.08 -22.05
C HIS A 272 27.88 19.49 -20.65
N LEU A 273 29.04 18.90 -20.39
CA LEU A 273 29.46 18.51 -19.04
C LEU A 273 29.96 19.75 -18.30
N GLU A 274 29.32 20.04 -17.18
CA GLU A 274 29.62 21.16 -16.31
C GLU A 274 30.14 20.72 -14.96
N ARG A 275 31.02 21.52 -14.37
CA ARG A 275 31.47 21.39 -12.99
C ARG A 275 30.96 22.56 -12.17
N HIS A 276 30.28 22.28 -11.09
CA HIS A 276 29.80 23.31 -10.18
C HIS A 276 30.46 23.14 -8.82
N HIS A 277 30.94 24.25 -8.27
CA HIS A 277 31.48 24.30 -6.91
C HIS A 277 30.46 24.99 -6.02
N VAL A 278 30.17 24.40 -4.87
CA VAL A 278 29.24 24.94 -3.88
C VAL A 278 29.70 24.57 -2.46
N GLU A 279 29.32 25.39 -1.50
CA GLU A 279 29.71 25.18 -0.10
C GLU A 279 28.74 24.26 0.66
N MET A 280 27.50 24.05 0.16
CA MET A 280 26.50 23.15 0.72
C MET A 280 25.63 22.55 -0.38
N VAL A 281 25.21 21.31 -0.20
CA VAL A 281 24.25 20.63 -1.06
C VAL A 281 23.06 20.13 -0.24
N VAL A 282 21.86 20.37 -0.76
CA VAL A 282 20.59 19.86 -0.22
C VAL A 282 20.01 18.82 -1.16
N LEU A 283 19.84 17.61 -0.64
CA LEU A 283 19.22 16.50 -1.34
C LEU A 283 17.70 16.58 -1.21
N SER A 284 17.01 16.94 -2.30
CA SER A 284 15.54 16.99 -2.35
C SER A 284 14.97 15.58 -2.41
N GLN A 285 14.81 14.97 -1.24
CA GLN A 285 14.41 13.59 -1.04
C GLN A 285 13.00 13.32 -1.59
N GLY A 286 12.82 12.14 -2.17
CA GLY A 286 11.52 11.57 -2.44
C GLY A 286 10.77 11.18 -1.17
N LEU A 287 9.52 10.76 -1.35
CA LEU A 287 8.66 10.24 -0.29
C LEU A 287 8.43 8.74 -0.50
N VAL A 288 8.48 7.98 0.58
CA VAL A 288 8.26 6.54 0.60
C VAL A 288 7.11 6.18 1.55
N PRO A 289 6.49 5.01 1.38
CA PRO A 289 5.51 4.50 2.34
C PRO A 289 6.12 4.40 3.74
N SER A 290 5.34 4.74 4.77
CA SER A 290 5.75 4.57 6.16
C SER A 290 5.98 3.08 6.51
N GLU A 291 6.95 2.78 7.38
CA GLU A 291 7.25 1.41 7.83
C GLU A 291 6.04 0.72 8.46
N ASP A 292 5.22 1.45 9.20
CA ASP A 292 4.01 0.95 9.86
C ASP A 292 2.91 0.49 8.88
N MET A 293 2.98 0.87 7.60
CA MET A 293 1.96 0.52 6.62
C MET A 293 1.81 -0.99 6.43
N ASN A 294 2.86 -1.79 6.59
CA ASN A 294 2.78 -3.25 6.50
C ASN A 294 1.92 -3.83 7.62
N LYS A 295 2.13 -3.37 8.85
CA LYS A 295 1.39 -3.82 10.03
C LYS A 295 -0.10 -3.49 9.94
N ILE A 296 -0.44 -2.27 9.53
CA ILE A 296 -1.83 -1.84 9.32
C ILE A 296 -2.48 -2.58 8.15
N GLN A 297 -1.73 -2.83 7.06
CA GLN A 297 -2.19 -3.63 5.93
C GLN A 297 -2.66 -5.01 6.36
N GLU A 298 -1.86 -5.71 7.15
CA GLU A 298 -2.20 -7.05 7.64
C GLU A 298 -3.43 -7.04 8.56
N MET A 299 -3.54 -6.05 9.46
CA MET A 299 -4.66 -5.92 10.39
C MET A 299 -5.99 -5.64 9.70
N LEU A 300 -5.97 -4.83 8.64
CA LEU A 300 -7.15 -4.34 7.93
C LEU A 300 -7.37 -5.03 6.58
N ALA A 301 -6.51 -5.96 6.18
CA ALA A 301 -6.52 -6.63 4.88
C ALA A 301 -6.57 -5.62 3.71
N LEU A 302 -5.68 -4.62 3.72
CA LEU A 302 -5.62 -3.60 2.69
C LEU A 302 -4.78 -4.05 1.51
N GLN A 303 -5.11 -3.56 0.32
CA GLN A 303 -4.27 -3.70 -0.86
C GLN A 303 -3.21 -2.59 -0.91
N LYS A 304 -2.10 -2.88 -1.60
CA LYS A 304 -1.06 -1.91 -1.92
C LYS A 304 -0.80 -1.87 -3.41
N THR A 305 -0.36 -0.70 -3.87
CA THR A 305 0.23 -0.52 -5.20
C THR A 305 1.61 -1.19 -5.26
N SER A 306 2.15 -1.34 -6.46
CA SER A 306 3.54 -1.79 -6.66
C SER A 306 4.57 -0.90 -5.96
N ASP A 307 4.21 0.36 -5.72
CA ASP A 307 5.06 1.36 -5.06
C ASP A 307 4.97 1.29 -3.52
N GLY A 308 4.12 0.41 -2.98
CA GLY A 308 3.97 0.16 -1.56
C GLY A 308 2.96 1.04 -0.81
N PHE A 309 2.33 2.03 -1.45
CA PHE A 309 1.23 2.82 -0.89
C PHE A 309 -0.08 2.03 -0.88
N TYR A 310 -1.06 2.44 -0.09
CA TYR A 310 -2.37 1.78 -0.10
C TYR A 310 -3.11 2.03 -1.40
N LEU A 311 -3.77 0.96 -1.89
CA LEU A 311 -4.56 1.01 -3.10
C LEU A 311 -6.01 1.31 -2.76
N GLU A 312 -6.55 2.36 -3.37
CA GLU A 312 -7.96 2.71 -3.31
C GLU A 312 -8.85 1.70 -4.05
N ALA A 313 -10.13 1.62 -3.67
CA ALA A 313 -11.08 0.71 -4.30
C ALA A 313 -11.27 1.01 -5.80
N HIS A 314 -11.21 2.27 -6.20
CA HIS A 314 -11.22 2.68 -7.60
C HIS A 314 -10.72 4.13 -7.75
N PRO A 315 -9.68 4.40 -8.56
CA PRO A 315 -9.02 5.70 -8.63
C PRO A 315 -9.91 6.87 -9.09
N LYS A 316 -10.98 6.58 -9.84
CA LYS A 316 -11.90 7.61 -10.35
C LYS A 316 -13.24 7.66 -9.63
N LEU A 317 -13.76 6.52 -9.17
CA LEU A 317 -15.12 6.42 -8.62
C LEU A 317 -15.15 6.35 -7.10
N GLN A 318 -14.10 5.84 -6.48
CA GLN A 318 -13.97 5.63 -5.04
C GLN A 318 -12.52 5.90 -4.58
N PRO A 319 -12.03 7.14 -4.79
CA PRO A 319 -10.61 7.49 -4.62
C PRO A 319 -10.17 7.61 -3.15
N VAL A 320 -11.09 7.51 -2.20
CA VAL A 320 -10.80 7.53 -0.76
C VAL A 320 -11.24 6.27 -0.04
N ASP A 321 -11.95 5.37 -0.72
CA ASP A 321 -12.43 4.12 -0.14
C ASP A 321 -11.39 3.02 -0.33
N SER A 322 -11.24 2.13 0.65
CA SER A 322 -10.52 0.88 0.46
C SER A 322 -11.45 -0.19 -0.16
N ALA A 323 -10.87 -1.29 -0.63
CA ALA A 323 -11.64 -2.46 -1.07
C ALA A 323 -12.44 -3.11 0.09
N SER A 324 -12.05 -2.84 1.34
CA SER A 324 -12.74 -3.31 2.54
C SER A 324 -13.74 -2.26 3.01
N ALA A 325 -15.03 -2.62 3.11
CA ALA A 325 -16.09 -1.69 3.46
C ALA A 325 -15.87 -1.01 4.83
N GLY A 326 -16.12 0.30 4.89
CA GLY A 326 -16.00 1.10 6.12
C GLY A 326 -14.59 1.56 6.46
N ILE A 327 -13.61 1.31 5.57
CA ILE A 327 -12.23 1.75 5.71
C ILE A 327 -11.91 2.75 4.60
N PHE A 328 -11.32 3.88 4.97
CA PHE A 328 -11.05 5.01 4.08
C PHE A 328 -9.60 5.46 4.22
N PHE A 329 -9.06 6.08 3.16
CA PHE A 329 -7.71 6.63 3.13
C PHE A 329 -7.72 8.14 3.17
N ALA A 330 -6.75 8.72 3.91
CA ALA A 330 -6.54 10.15 3.95
C ALA A 330 -5.03 10.49 3.93
N GLY A 331 -4.70 11.54 3.18
CA GLY A 331 -3.34 12.06 3.11
C GLY A 331 -2.37 11.16 2.35
N THR A 332 -1.12 11.22 2.73
CA THR A 332 0.00 10.60 2.00
C THR A 332 0.08 9.08 2.15
N ALA A 333 -0.75 8.47 2.96
CA ALA A 333 -0.85 7.00 3.08
C ALA A 333 -1.25 6.31 1.77
N GLU A 334 -1.99 6.99 0.88
CA GLU A 334 -2.45 6.46 -0.41
C GLU A 334 -1.46 6.79 -1.54
N SER A 335 -0.87 8.00 -1.52
CA SER A 335 0.16 8.41 -2.48
C SER A 335 0.84 9.70 -2.02
N PRO A 336 2.02 10.04 -2.52
CA PRO A 336 2.64 11.34 -2.27
C PRO A 336 1.76 12.50 -2.76
N LYS A 337 1.49 13.47 -1.91
CA LYS A 337 0.67 14.66 -2.20
C LYS A 337 1.01 15.83 -1.28
N ASP A 338 0.64 17.04 -1.70
CA ASP A 338 0.83 18.24 -0.89
C ASP A 338 -0.23 18.37 0.24
N ILE A 339 -0.05 19.37 1.10
CA ILE A 339 -0.94 19.61 2.25
C ILE A 339 -2.37 19.91 1.78
N LYS A 340 -2.55 20.69 0.71
CA LYS A 340 -3.87 21.05 0.18
C LYS A 340 -4.63 19.80 -0.28
N ASP A 341 -3.96 18.93 -1.04
CA ASP A 341 -4.54 17.69 -1.55
C ASP A 341 -4.79 16.68 -0.42
N ALA A 342 -3.89 16.63 0.59
CA ALA A 342 -4.08 15.82 1.79
C ALA A 342 -5.32 16.24 2.59
N VAL A 343 -5.52 17.56 2.80
CA VAL A 343 -6.71 18.10 3.50
C VAL A 343 -7.99 17.86 2.70
N THR A 344 -7.93 18.03 1.37
CA THR A 344 -9.07 17.75 0.47
C THR A 344 -9.48 16.29 0.56
N GLN A 345 -8.52 15.37 0.51
CA GLN A 345 -8.76 13.94 0.62
C GLN A 345 -9.29 13.57 2.02
N ALA A 346 -8.73 14.14 3.08
CA ALA A 346 -9.21 13.92 4.45
C ALA A 346 -10.68 14.35 4.62
N SER A 347 -11.07 15.49 4.03
CA SER A 347 -12.46 15.96 4.03
C SER A 347 -13.37 14.99 3.26
N ALA A 348 -12.92 14.48 2.12
CA ALA A 348 -13.65 13.48 1.36
C ALA A 348 -13.80 12.16 2.13
N ALA A 349 -12.73 11.67 2.77
CA ALA A 349 -12.76 10.46 3.60
C ALA A 349 -13.73 10.61 4.78
N ALA A 350 -13.71 11.76 5.47
CA ALA A 350 -14.63 12.06 6.56
C ALA A 350 -16.09 12.08 6.10
N ALA A 351 -16.39 12.69 4.94
CA ALA A 351 -17.74 12.72 4.36
C ALA A 351 -18.21 11.31 3.96
N ARG A 352 -17.34 10.48 3.40
CA ARG A 352 -17.63 9.07 3.05
C ARG A 352 -17.91 8.25 4.30
N ALA A 353 -17.10 8.40 5.36
CA ALA A 353 -17.28 7.75 6.65
C ALA A 353 -18.61 8.15 7.30
N ALA A 354 -18.91 9.46 7.36
CA ALA A 354 -20.16 9.99 7.90
C ALA A 354 -21.39 9.46 7.16
N ARG A 355 -21.31 9.36 5.83
CA ARG A 355 -22.41 8.81 5.01
C ARG A 355 -22.78 7.38 5.38
N LEU A 356 -21.81 6.54 5.75
CA LEU A 356 -22.07 5.17 6.21
C LEU A 356 -22.66 5.14 7.62
N MET A 357 -22.23 6.02 8.51
CA MET A 357 -22.65 6.04 9.92
C MET A 357 -24.00 6.73 10.14
N SER A 358 -24.29 7.78 9.37
CA SER A 358 -25.48 8.63 9.57
C SER A 358 -26.82 7.87 9.54
N PRO A 359 -27.07 6.88 8.67
CA PRO A 359 -28.32 6.12 8.67
C PRO A 359 -28.47 5.12 9.81
N GLY A 360 -27.40 4.84 10.58
CA GLY A 360 -27.37 3.83 11.65
C GLY A 360 -27.55 2.38 11.17
N LYS A 361 -27.59 2.17 9.86
CA LYS A 361 -27.70 0.85 9.20
C LYS A 361 -27.00 0.88 7.85
N ILE A 362 -26.50 -0.27 7.42
CA ILE A 362 -25.91 -0.48 6.09
C ILE A 362 -26.73 -1.49 5.32
N THR A 363 -26.83 -1.26 4.01
CA THR A 363 -27.34 -2.26 3.07
C THR A 363 -26.16 -3.06 2.55
N VAL A 364 -26.20 -4.37 2.72
CA VAL A 364 -25.18 -5.30 2.21
C VAL A 364 -25.67 -5.96 0.92
N GLU A 365 -24.73 -6.33 0.05
CA GLU A 365 -25.03 -7.11 -1.15
C GLU A 365 -25.59 -8.48 -0.76
N ALA A 366 -26.61 -8.94 -1.50
CA ALA A 366 -27.18 -10.27 -1.28
C ALA A 366 -26.27 -11.41 -1.74
N ILE A 367 -25.21 -11.09 -2.49
CA ILE A 367 -24.22 -12.05 -3.01
C ILE A 367 -23.18 -12.31 -1.91
N THR A 368 -23.54 -13.16 -0.97
CA THR A 368 -22.67 -13.56 0.16
C THR A 368 -22.48 -15.07 0.15
N SER A 369 -21.46 -15.54 0.86
CA SER A 369 -21.25 -16.98 1.08
C SER A 369 -22.16 -17.49 2.20
N ARG A 370 -22.64 -18.73 2.07
CA ARG A 370 -23.45 -19.44 3.04
C ARG A 370 -22.80 -20.77 3.39
N VAL A 371 -22.81 -21.14 4.66
CA VAL A 371 -22.29 -22.41 5.15
C VAL A 371 -23.41 -23.42 5.32
N ASP A 372 -23.20 -24.62 4.84
CA ASP A 372 -23.98 -25.81 5.16
C ASP A 372 -23.37 -26.43 6.43
N GLU A 373 -24.09 -26.29 7.54
CA GLU A 373 -23.61 -26.70 8.87
C GLU A 373 -23.40 -28.21 8.98
N ASP A 374 -24.24 -29.00 8.29
CA ASP A 374 -24.16 -30.48 8.33
C ASP A 374 -22.90 -31.01 7.62
N LYS A 375 -22.40 -30.26 6.61
CA LYS A 375 -21.17 -30.61 5.88
C LYS A 375 -19.91 -29.99 6.48
N CYS A 376 -20.05 -29.00 7.32
CA CYS A 376 -18.91 -28.23 7.82
C CYS A 376 -18.15 -28.99 8.89
N THR A 377 -16.86 -29.25 8.65
CA THR A 377 -15.96 -29.95 9.59
C THR A 377 -15.14 -29.01 10.47
N SER A 378 -15.40 -27.72 10.47
CA SER A 378 -14.68 -26.69 11.25
C SER A 378 -13.16 -26.64 10.97
N CYS A 379 -12.71 -27.03 9.77
CA CYS A 379 -11.29 -27.11 9.41
C CYS A 379 -10.59 -25.75 9.34
N GLY A 380 -11.34 -24.66 9.09
CA GLY A 380 -10.84 -23.28 9.06
C GLY A 380 -10.15 -22.84 7.77
N ILE A 381 -10.20 -23.65 6.69
CA ILE A 381 -9.63 -23.26 5.39
C ILE A 381 -10.33 -22.02 4.85
N CYS A 382 -11.66 -21.96 4.95
CA CYS A 382 -12.47 -20.83 4.50
C CYS A 382 -12.09 -19.51 5.18
N ALA A 383 -11.80 -19.52 6.47
CA ALA A 383 -11.33 -18.34 7.21
C ALA A 383 -9.92 -17.92 6.77
N LYS A 384 -9.05 -18.89 6.48
CA LYS A 384 -7.67 -18.63 6.04
C LYS A 384 -7.61 -17.97 4.65
N VAL A 385 -8.53 -18.32 3.74
CA VAL A 385 -8.55 -17.82 2.36
C VAL A 385 -9.41 -16.56 2.20
N CYS A 386 -10.06 -16.10 3.27
CA CYS A 386 -10.90 -14.90 3.24
C CYS A 386 -10.06 -13.66 3.60
N PRO A 387 -9.74 -12.79 2.66
CA PRO A 387 -8.94 -11.59 2.94
C PRO A 387 -9.73 -10.55 3.76
N TYR A 388 -11.07 -10.66 3.80
CA TYR A 388 -11.95 -9.72 4.51
C TYR A 388 -12.23 -10.11 5.97
N ASN A 389 -11.62 -11.18 6.48
CA ASN A 389 -11.92 -11.72 7.82
C ASN A 389 -13.43 -11.96 8.06
N ALA A 390 -14.19 -12.19 6.98
CA ALA A 390 -15.64 -12.35 7.01
C ALA A 390 -16.11 -13.73 7.50
N ILE A 391 -15.20 -14.64 7.86
CA ILE A 391 -15.54 -15.99 8.29
C ILE A 391 -14.84 -16.31 9.60
N THR A 392 -15.63 -16.67 10.60
CA THR A 392 -15.14 -17.13 11.91
C THR A 392 -15.30 -18.64 12.06
N VAL A 393 -14.36 -19.29 12.74
CA VAL A 393 -14.38 -20.74 12.96
C VAL A 393 -13.94 -21.05 14.37
N ASP A 394 -14.80 -21.70 15.14
CA ASP A 394 -14.46 -22.22 16.48
C ASP A 394 -13.97 -23.67 16.37
N LYS A 395 -12.66 -23.81 16.11
CA LYS A 395 -12.03 -25.13 15.99
C LYS A 395 -12.02 -25.93 17.30
N LYS A 396 -11.96 -25.24 18.45
CA LYS A 396 -11.89 -25.90 19.77
C LYS A 396 -13.19 -26.67 20.08
N ASN A 397 -14.31 -25.98 19.83
CA ASN A 397 -15.63 -26.55 20.09
C ASN A 397 -16.25 -27.25 18.87
N LYS A 398 -15.48 -27.38 17.76
CA LYS A 398 -15.93 -27.99 16.50
C LYS A 398 -17.25 -27.41 15.98
N ARG A 399 -17.46 -26.08 16.16
CA ARG A 399 -18.65 -25.40 15.64
C ARG A 399 -18.48 -25.08 14.16
N PRO A 400 -19.55 -25.18 13.38
CA PRO A 400 -19.52 -24.77 11.97
C PRO A 400 -18.99 -23.36 11.77
N ALA A 401 -18.40 -23.11 10.60
CA ALA A 401 -17.97 -21.77 10.22
C ALA A 401 -19.18 -20.83 10.12
N VAL A 402 -19.02 -19.60 10.57
CA VAL A 402 -20.04 -18.55 10.48
C VAL A 402 -19.55 -17.44 9.56
N VAL A 403 -20.37 -17.09 8.57
CA VAL A 403 -20.11 -15.98 7.65
C VAL A 403 -20.75 -14.71 8.22
N ILE A 404 -19.96 -13.65 8.32
CA ILE A 404 -20.40 -12.31 8.67
C ILE A 404 -20.80 -11.63 7.37
N GLU A 405 -22.10 -11.57 7.07
CA GLU A 405 -22.61 -11.05 5.79
C GLU A 405 -22.15 -9.62 5.52
N ALA A 406 -22.12 -8.76 6.56
CA ALA A 406 -21.68 -7.37 6.45
C ALA A 406 -20.18 -7.21 6.08
N ALA A 407 -19.37 -8.24 6.32
CA ALA A 407 -17.95 -8.27 5.95
C ALA A 407 -17.71 -9.04 4.65
N CYS A 408 -18.68 -9.85 4.20
CA CYS A 408 -18.52 -10.70 3.03
C CYS A 408 -18.64 -9.90 1.73
N ALA A 409 -17.53 -9.76 1.00
CA ALA A 409 -17.52 -9.08 -0.29
C ALA A 409 -18.05 -9.93 -1.47
N GLY A 410 -18.39 -11.21 -1.26
CA GLY A 410 -18.99 -12.05 -2.30
C GLY A 410 -18.04 -12.60 -3.38
N CYS A 411 -16.74 -12.74 -3.09
CA CYS A 411 -15.77 -13.26 -4.07
C CYS A 411 -15.91 -14.76 -4.37
N GLY A 412 -16.38 -15.56 -3.41
CA GLY A 412 -16.61 -17.01 -3.54
C GLY A 412 -15.37 -17.90 -3.46
N THR A 413 -14.19 -17.36 -3.15
CA THR A 413 -12.94 -18.14 -2.98
C THR A 413 -13.10 -19.21 -1.91
N CYS A 414 -13.78 -18.90 -0.79
CA CYS A 414 -14.03 -19.84 0.29
C CYS A 414 -14.87 -21.06 -0.15
N ALA A 415 -15.84 -20.85 -1.06
CA ALA A 415 -16.64 -21.95 -1.62
C ALA A 415 -15.78 -22.86 -2.50
N ALA A 416 -14.95 -22.28 -3.36
CA ALA A 416 -14.09 -23.04 -4.26
C ALA A 416 -12.91 -23.75 -3.56
N GLU A 417 -12.50 -23.29 -2.39
CA GLU A 417 -11.43 -23.91 -1.59
C GLU A 417 -11.97 -24.84 -0.46
N CYS A 418 -13.28 -24.95 -0.32
CA CYS A 418 -13.87 -25.85 0.67
C CYS A 418 -13.76 -27.32 0.24
N PRO A 419 -12.95 -28.17 0.89
CA PRO A 419 -12.77 -29.56 0.46
C PRO A 419 -13.99 -30.46 0.75
N PHE A 420 -14.97 -29.95 1.50
CA PHE A 420 -16.17 -30.66 1.93
C PHE A 420 -17.44 -30.20 1.22
N ASP A 421 -17.33 -29.28 0.25
CA ASP A 421 -18.47 -28.66 -0.42
C ASP A 421 -19.50 -28.07 0.57
N ALA A 422 -19.02 -27.58 1.71
CA ALA A 422 -19.86 -27.04 2.79
C ALA A 422 -20.14 -25.53 2.64
N ILE A 423 -19.67 -24.89 1.59
CA ILE A 423 -19.89 -23.45 1.37
C ILE A 423 -20.41 -23.21 -0.04
N GLU A 424 -21.50 -22.48 -0.13
CA GLU A 424 -22.06 -22.00 -1.38
C GLU A 424 -22.10 -20.47 -1.41
N MET A 425 -22.21 -19.91 -2.62
CA MET A 425 -22.50 -18.50 -2.83
C MET A 425 -23.95 -18.28 -3.21
N ASN A 426 -24.62 -17.38 -2.53
CA ASN A 426 -25.93 -16.90 -2.94
C ASN A 426 -25.85 -16.30 -4.36
N HIS A 427 -26.83 -16.59 -5.21
CA HIS A 427 -26.93 -16.18 -6.62
C HIS A 427 -25.84 -16.72 -7.57
N PHE A 428 -24.83 -17.42 -7.05
CA PHE A 428 -23.79 -18.11 -7.82
C PHE A 428 -23.54 -19.50 -7.24
N THR A 429 -24.60 -20.25 -6.98
CA THR A 429 -24.52 -21.60 -6.43
C THR A 429 -23.89 -22.57 -7.42
N ASP A 430 -23.37 -23.69 -6.91
CA ASP A 430 -22.83 -24.75 -7.74
C ASP A 430 -23.83 -25.22 -8.79
N THR A 431 -25.10 -25.42 -8.37
CA THR A 431 -26.17 -25.83 -9.27
C THR A 431 -26.39 -24.82 -10.38
N GLN A 432 -26.45 -23.53 -10.10
CA GLN A 432 -26.63 -22.49 -11.10
C GLN A 432 -25.50 -22.45 -12.12
N ILE A 433 -24.25 -22.57 -11.69
CA ILE A 433 -23.08 -22.56 -12.58
C ILE A 433 -23.04 -23.85 -13.41
N LEU A 434 -23.25 -25.02 -12.77
CA LEU A 434 -23.23 -26.30 -13.47
C LEU A 434 -24.38 -26.43 -14.47
N SER A 435 -25.57 -25.87 -14.18
CA SER A 435 -26.69 -25.85 -15.13
C SER A 435 -26.32 -25.04 -16.38
N GLN A 436 -25.62 -23.94 -16.27
CA GLN A 436 -25.11 -23.19 -17.42
C GLN A 436 -24.08 -24.01 -18.21
N VAL A 437 -23.12 -24.69 -17.53
CA VAL A 437 -22.16 -25.59 -18.19
C VAL A 437 -22.93 -26.68 -19.00
N HIS A 438 -23.92 -27.32 -18.38
CA HIS A 438 -24.70 -28.36 -19.05
C HIS A 438 -25.49 -27.81 -20.27
N ALA A 439 -26.18 -26.70 -20.11
CA ALA A 439 -26.95 -26.09 -21.21
C ALA A 439 -26.07 -25.68 -22.41
N ILE A 440 -24.85 -25.14 -22.14
CA ILE A 440 -23.88 -24.79 -23.17
C ILE A 440 -23.44 -26.02 -23.96
N LEU A 441 -23.20 -27.14 -23.27
CA LEU A 441 -22.61 -28.34 -23.84
C LEU A 441 -23.60 -29.43 -24.23
N GLU A 442 -24.91 -29.18 -24.08
CA GLU A 442 -25.97 -30.12 -24.44
C GLU A 442 -25.98 -30.42 -25.95
N LYS A 443 -25.83 -29.38 -26.78
CA LYS A 443 -25.80 -29.48 -28.21
C LYS A 443 -24.44 -29.11 -28.78
N GLU A 444 -23.88 -29.96 -29.63
CA GLU A 444 -22.62 -29.72 -30.33
C GLU A 444 -21.47 -29.28 -29.41
N PRO A 445 -21.16 -30.03 -28.32
CA PRO A 445 -20.15 -29.61 -27.36
C PRO A 445 -18.75 -29.35 -27.97
N MET A 446 -18.42 -30.07 -29.06
CA MET A 446 -17.16 -29.90 -29.80
C MET A 446 -17.03 -28.51 -30.46
N GLU A 447 -18.14 -27.86 -30.73
CA GLU A 447 -18.13 -26.53 -31.35
C GLU A 447 -18.11 -25.38 -30.35
N LYS A 448 -18.03 -25.65 -29.03
CA LYS A 448 -18.11 -24.61 -27.99
C LYS A 448 -16.78 -24.37 -27.31
N VAL A 449 -16.50 -23.11 -27.02
CA VAL A 449 -15.46 -22.66 -26.10
C VAL A 449 -16.16 -22.22 -24.81
N VAL A 450 -15.88 -22.90 -23.70
CA VAL A 450 -16.43 -22.52 -22.39
C VAL A 450 -15.46 -21.58 -21.68
N CYS A 451 -15.93 -20.38 -21.32
CA CYS A 451 -15.14 -19.38 -20.61
C CYS A 451 -15.81 -18.98 -19.30
N PHE A 452 -15.16 -19.22 -18.17
CA PHE A 452 -15.53 -18.65 -16.88
C PHE A 452 -14.90 -17.26 -16.75
N ALA A 453 -15.73 -16.22 -16.78
CA ALA A 453 -15.28 -14.82 -16.80
C ALA A 453 -15.59 -14.10 -15.50
N CYS A 454 -14.59 -13.47 -14.92
CA CYS A 454 -14.75 -12.58 -13.75
C CYS A 454 -15.62 -11.38 -14.10
N ASN A 455 -16.65 -11.10 -13.30
CA ASN A 455 -17.60 -10.02 -13.51
C ASN A 455 -16.94 -8.64 -13.70
N TRP A 456 -15.97 -8.33 -12.86
CA TRP A 456 -15.37 -7.00 -12.77
C TRP A 456 -14.33 -6.69 -13.85
N CYS A 457 -13.68 -7.73 -14.37
CA CYS A 457 -12.60 -7.57 -15.34
C CYS A 457 -12.95 -8.22 -16.68
N SER A 458 -12.81 -9.54 -16.81
CA SER A 458 -12.91 -10.22 -18.11
C SER A 458 -14.30 -10.16 -18.73
N TYR A 459 -15.37 -10.18 -17.94
CA TYR A 459 -16.74 -10.02 -18.44
C TYR A 459 -16.97 -8.58 -18.92
N ALA A 460 -16.49 -7.60 -18.17
CA ALA A 460 -16.49 -6.20 -18.60
C ALA A 460 -15.58 -5.95 -19.81
N GLY A 461 -14.44 -6.68 -19.91
CA GLY A 461 -13.59 -6.69 -21.09
C GLY A 461 -14.28 -7.24 -22.34
N ALA A 462 -15.14 -8.26 -22.16
CA ALA A 462 -16.00 -8.76 -23.24
C ALA A 462 -17.02 -7.72 -23.69
N ASP A 463 -17.64 -7.00 -22.75
CA ASP A 463 -18.55 -5.89 -23.03
C ASP A 463 -17.84 -4.76 -23.77
N SER A 464 -16.63 -4.39 -23.32
CA SER A 464 -15.76 -3.41 -23.98
C SER A 464 -15.42 -3.82 -25.42
N ALA A 465 -15.14 -5.11 -25.67
CA ALA A 465 -14.91 -5.62 -27.02
C ALA A 465 -16.16 -5.46 -27.90
N GLY A 466 -17.36 -5.73 -27.36
CA GLY A 466 -18.63 -5.52 -28.04
C GLY A 466 -18.90 -4.06 -28.37
N VAL A 467 -18.71 -3.15 -27.41
CA VAL A 467 -18.84 -1.69 -27.61
C VAL A 467 -17.87 -1.19 -28.68
N ALA A 468 -16.63 -1.69 -28.67
CA ALA A 468 -15.62 -1.37 -29.68
C ALA A 468 -15.85 -2.09 -31.03
N ARG A 469 -16.91 -2.90 -31.17
CA ARG A 469 -17.24 -3.68 -32.37
C ARG A 469 -16.09 -4.61 -32.83
N LEU A 470 -15.34 -5.15 -31.87
CA LEU A 470 -14.28 -6.11 -32.16
C LEU A 470 -14.89 -7.49 -32.48
N ASN A 471 -14.37 -8.14 -33.52
CA ASN A 471 -14.80 -9.48 -33.90
C ASN A 471 -14.07 -10.55 -33.11
N TYR A 472 -14.81 -11.53 -32.59
CA TYR A 472 -14.25 -12.76 -32.02
C TYR A 472 -15.21 -13.94 -32.34
N PRO A 473 -14.75 -15.19 -32.16
CA PRO A 473 -15.55 -16.36 -32.56
C PRO A 473 -16.91 -16.42 -31.86
N THR A 474 -17.98 -16.68 -32.64
CA THR A 474 -19.38 -16.68 -32.16
C THR A 474 -19.73 -17.88 -31.27
N ASN A 475 -18.90 -18.90 -31.23
CA ASN A 475 -19.08 -20.14 -30.46
C ASN A 475 -18.50 -20.07 -29.04
N VAL A 476 -17.91 -18.94 -28.64
CA VAL A 476 -17.49 -18.67 -27.25
C VAL A 476 -18.73 -18.48 -26.37
N ARG A 477 -18.75 -19.16 -25.22
CA ARG A 477 -19.83 -19.08 -24.24
C ARG A 477 -19.27 -18.64 -22.90
N LEU A 478 -19.69 -17.46 -22.44
CA LEU A 478 -19.26 -16.87 -21.19
C LEU A 478 -20.18 -17.30 -20.05
N ILE A 479 -19.60 -17.85 -19.01
CA ILE A 479 -20.24 -18.08 -17.71
C ILE A 479 -19.69 -17.01 -16.76
N ARG A 480 -20.54 -16.07 -16.40
CA ARG A 480 -20.20 -15.01 -15.47
C ARG A 480 -20.05 -15.56 -14.06
N THR A 481 -18.95 -15.27 -13.41
CA THR A 481 -18.74 -15.47 -11.97
C THR A 481 -18.34 -14.14 -11.32
N MET A 482 -18.69 -13.93 -10.05
CA MET A 482 -18.33 -12.66 -9.40
C MET A 482 -16.82 -12.44 -9.37
N CYS A 483 -16.06 -13.50 -9.15
CA CYS A 483 -14.60 -13.51 -9.24
C CYS A 483 -14.10 -14.79 -9.87
N SER A 484 -12.92 -14.78 -10.49
CA SER A 484 -12.24 -16.02 -10.92
C SER A 484 -11.97 -16.94 -9.71
N GLY A 485 -11.85 -16.38 -8.50
CA GLY A 485 -11.75 -17.13 -7.24
C GLY A 485 -12.89 -18.10 -6.97
N ARG A 486 -14.11 -17.83 -7.52
CA ARG A 486 -15.29 -18.70 -7.42
C ARG A 486 -15.22 -19.93 -8.34
N VAL A 487 -14.37 -19.91 -9.35
CA VAL A 487 -14.29 -21.03 -10.30
C VAL A 487 -13.68 -22.26 -9.63
N ASP A 488 -14.55 -23.16 -9.21
CA ASP A 488 -14.18 -24.39 -8.52
C ASP A 488 -13.60 -25.44 -9.50
N GLU A 489 -12.70 -26.28 -9.01
CA GLU A 489 -12.15 -27.43 -9.77
C GLU A 489 -13.24 -28.31 -10.36
N LYS A 490 -14.36 -28.51 -9.64
CA LYS A 490 -15.48 -29.35 -10.09
C LYS A 490 -16.19 -28.79 -11.35
N PHE A 491 -16.23 -27.48 -11.54
CA PHE A 491 -16.82 -26.89 -12.74
C PHE A 491 -16.02 -27.22 -13.99
N ILE A 492 -14.70 -27.20 -13.87
CA ILE A 492 -13.78 -27.51 -14.96
C ILE A 492 -13.90 -28.99 -15.34
N TRP A 493 -13.88 -29.88 -14.34
CA TRP A 493 -14.04 -31.32 -14.61
C TRP A 493 -15.40 -31.67 -15.21
N LYS A 494 -16.46 -30.99 -14.75
CA LYS A 494 -17.80 -31.18 -15.30
C LYS A 494 -17.93 -30.67 -16.73
N ALA A 495 -17.26 -29.57 -17.09
CA ALA A 495 -17.20 -29.09 -18.47
C ALA A 495 -16.50 -30.13 -19.37
N PHE A 496 -15.36 -30.68 -18.96
CA PHE A 496 -14.67 -31.72 -19.71
C PHE A 496 -15.47 -33.03 -19.76
N GLU A 497 -16.12 -33.43 -18.68
CA GLU A 497 -16.99 -34.62 -18.63
C GLU A 497 -18.20 -34.48 -19.60
N ALA A 498 -18.74 -33.26 -19.69
CA ALA A 498 -19.82 -32.95 -20.66
C ALA A 498 -19.31 -32.90 -22.13
N GLY A 499 -18.02 -32.79 -22.36
CA GLY A 499 -17.41 -32.88 -23.68
C GLY A 499 -16.84 -31.56 -24.20
N ALA A 500 -16.60 -30.58 -23.34
CA ALA A 500 -15.92 -29.36 -23.75
C ALA A 500 -14.53 -29.67 -24.33
N PRO A 501 -14.21 -29.18 -25.55
CA PRO A 501 -12.87 -29.35 -26.11
C PRO A 501 -11.84 -28.53 -25.35
N VAL A 502 -12.18 -27.30 -24.99
CA VAL A 502 -11.33 -26.35 -24.28
C VAL A 502 -12.12 -25.60 -23.21
N VAL A 503 -11.45 -25.20 -22.13
CA VAL A 503 -12.01 -24.38 -21.05
C VAL A 503 -11.04 -23.24 -20.77
N LEU A 504 -11.58 -22.04 -20.66
CA LEU A 504 -10.84 -20.83 -20.26
C LEU A 504 -11.35 -20.34 -18.91
N ILE A 505 -10.43 -19.97 -18.04
CA ILE A 505 -10.70 -19.19 -16.84
C ILE A 505 -10.07 -17.82 -17.05
N SER A 506 -10.84 -16.76 -16.85
CA SER A 506 -10.32 -15.41 -17.03
C SER A 506 -10.68 -14.49 -15.86
N GLY A 507 -9.71 -13.70 -15.43
CA GLY A 507 -9.82 -12.82 -14.26
C GLY A 507 -8.98 -11.56 -14.36
N CYS A 508 -8.89 -10.83 -13.24
CA CYS A 508 -8.11 -9.61 -13.11
C CYS A 508 -6.61 -9.88 -13.10
N HIS A 509 -5.79 -8.93 -13.60
CA HIS A 509 -4.34 -8.95 -13.43
C HIS A 509 -3.96 -8.99 -11.94
N PHE A 510 -2.74 -9.46 -11.66
CA PHE A 510 -2.21 -9.39 -10.28
C PHE A 510 -2.01 -7.93 -9.88
N GLY A 511 -2.37 -7.61 -8.65
CA GLY A 511 -2.41 -6.23 -8.15
C GLY A 511 -3.76 -5.52 -8.38
N ASP A 512 -4.52 -5.88 -9.43
CA ASP A 512 -5.80 -5.22 -9.80
C ASP A 512 -7.04 -6.04 -9.41
N CYS A 513 -6.89 -7.08 -8.58
CA CYS A 513 -8.02 -7.92 -8.23
C CYS A 513 -9.05 -7.15 -7.40
N HIS A 514 -10.28 -7.02 -7.88
CA HIS A 514 -11.38 -6.37 -7.16
C HIS A 514 -11.62 -6.97 -5.75
N TYR A 515 -11.24 -8.23 -5.56
CA TYR A 515 -11.36 -8.98 -4.31
C TYR A 515 -9.99 -9.29 -3.67
N ILE A 516 -9.09 -8.33 -3.70
CA ILE A 516 -7.78 -8.33 -3.06
C ILE A 516 -6.83 -9.39 -3.66
N ASP A 517 -6.95 -10.67 -3.28
CA ASP A 517 -6.03 -11.74 -3.65
C ASP A 517 -6.68 -12.98 -4.29
N ALA A 518 -7.96 -12.92 -4.61
CA ALA A 518 -8.73 -14.07 -5.10
C ALA A 518 -8.15 -14.67 -6.41
N ASN A 519 -7.52 -13.88 -7.26
CA ASN A 519 -6.83 -14.33 -8.48
C ASN A 519 -5.58 -15.16 -8.17
N HIS A 520 -4.87 -14.91 -7.07
CA HIS A 520 -3.76 -15.75 -6.61
C HIS A 520 -4.24 -17.16 -6.24
N TRP A 521 -5.40 -17.28 -5.59
CA TRP A 521 -6.02 -18.57 -5.30
C TRP A 521 -6.48 -19.28 -6.57
N THR A 522 -7.00 -18.54 -7.55
CA THR A 522 -7.34 -19.08 -8.87
C THR A 522 -6.10 -19.69 -9.55
N LYS A 523 -4.99 -18.96 -9.62
CA LYS A 523 -3.73 -19.44 -10.19
C LYS A 523 -3.27 -20.73 -9.53
N LYS A 524 -3.17 -20.74 -8.19
CA LYS A 524 -2.77 -21.93 -7.42
C LYS A 524 -3.66 -23.14 -7.69
N ARG A 525 -4.96 -22.92 -7.86
CA ARG A 525 -5.93 -23.99 -8.17
C ARG A 525 -5.72 -24.52 -9.58
N VAL A 526 -5.58 -23.67 -10.57
CA VAL A 526 -5.37 -24.04 -11.97
C VAL A 526 -4.04 -24.79 -12.13
N GLU A 527 -2.97 -24.33 -11.50
CA GLU A 527 -1.68 -25.05 -11.49
C GLU A 527 -1.80 -26.48 -10.92
N LYS A 528 -2.60 -26.65 -9.85
CA LYS A 528 -2.90 -27.99 -9.32
C LYS A 528 -3.69 -28.84 -10.31
N ILE A 529 -4.60 -28.24 -11.06
CA ILE A 529 -5.39 -28.94 -12.07
C ILE A 529 -4.50 -29.35 -13.24
N TRP A 530 -3.63 -28.49 -13.74
CA TRP A 530 -2.65 -28.82 -14.78
C TRP A 530 -1.78 -30.01 -14.40
N LYS A 531 -1.23 -30.02 -13.17
CA LYS A 531 -0.46 -31.18 -12.66
C LYS A 531 -1.29 -32.47 -12.61
N LYS A 532 -2.61 -32.38 -12.34
CA LYS A 532 -3.51 -33.53 -12.38
C LYS A 532 -3.76 -33.99 -13.81
N MET A 533 -3.96 -33.06 -14.76
CA MET A 533 -4.13 -33.35 -16.17
C MET A 533 -2.92 -34.09 -16.74
N GLU A 534 -1.72 -33.57 -16.49
CA GLU A 534 -0.46 -34.24 -16.88
C GLU A 534 -0.36 -35.66 -16.33
N LYS A 535 -0.60 -35.81 -15.00
CA LYS A 535 -0.57 -37.13 -14.33
C LYS A 535 -1.58 -38.11 -14.90
N TRP A 536 -2.70 -37.61 -15.42
CA TRP A 536 -3.76 -38.45 -16.00
C TRP A 536 -3.62 -38.63 -17.51
N GLY A 537 -2.54 -38.12 -18.11
CA GLY A 537 -2.30 -38.18 -19.56
C GLY A 537 -3.26 -37.28 -20.37
N LEU A 538 -3.83 -36.27 -19.77
CA LEU A 538 -4.69 -35.29 -20.43
C LEU A 538 -3.87 -34.08 -20.87
N ARG A 539 -4.17 -33.53 -22.03
CA ARG A 539 -3.51 -32.35 -22.60
C ARG A 539 -3.89 -31.10 -21.78
N LYS A 540 -2.94 -30.57 -20.98
CA LYS A 540 -3.15 -29.45 -20.07
C LYS A 540 -3.51 -28.14 -20.79
N GLU A 541 -3.02 -27.94 -22.02
CA GLU A 541 -3.28 -26.77 -22.85
C GLU A 541 -4.77 -26.57 -23.13
N ARG A 542 -5.59 -27.60 -22.99
CA ARG A 542 -7.06 -27.50 -23.11
C ARG A 542 -7.71 -26.70 -21.97
N LEU A 543 -7.02 -26.50 -20.86
CA LEU A 543 -7.39 -25.58 -19.79
C LEU A 543 -6.47 -24.37 -19.83
N GLN A 544 -7.00 -23.19 -20.16
CA GLN A 544 -6.25 -21.94 -20.20
C GLN A 544 -6.65 -21.03 -19.01
N LEU A 545 -5.70 -20.22 -18.58
CA LEU A 545 -5.88 -19.19 -17.57
C LEU A 545 -5.32 -17.88 -18.11
N GLU A 546 -6.18 -16.88 -18.27
CA GLU A 546 -5.81 -15.58 -18.84
C GLU A 546 -6.26 -14.43 -17.94
N TRP A 547 -5.42 -13.43 -17.84
CA TRP A 547 -5.71 -12.20 -17.11
C TRP A 547 -6.07 -11.10 -18.11
N ILE A 548 -7.31 -10.55 -17.96
CA ILE A 548 -7.88 -9.55 -18.86
C ILE A 548 -8.60 -8.51 -18.01
N SER A 549 -8.19 -7.24 -18.13
CA SER A 549 -8.86 -6.12 -17.44
C SER A 549 -10.12 -5.67 -18.18
N ALA A 550 -10.93 -4.85 -17.52
CA ALA A 550 -12.16 -4.30 -18.10
C ALA A 550 -11.90 -3.42 -19.35
N ALA A 551 -10.73 -2.78 -19.43
CA ALA A 551 -10.36 -1.91 -20.56
C ALA A 551 -9.72 -2.68 -21.73
N GLU A 552 -9.39 -3.97 -21.57
CA GLU A 552 -8.64 -4.76 -22.54
C GLU A 552 -9.55 -5.54 -23.53
N GLY A 553 -10.53 -4.87 -24.15
CA GLY A 553 -11.41 -5.49 -25.16
C GLY A 553 -10.64 -6.10 -26.33
N ILE A 554 -9.53 -5.48 -26.78
CA ILE A 554 -8.67 -6.03 -27.84
C ILE A 554 -8.04 -7.34 -27.39
N ARG A 555 -7.45 -7.39 -26.18
CA ARG A 555 -6.87 -8.62 -25.62
C ARG A 555 -7.93 -9.71 -25.48
N PHE A 556 -9.14 -9.35 -25.01
CA PHE A 556 -10.24 -10.30 -24.94
C PHE A 556 -10.52 -10.95 -26.29
N SER A 557 -10.66 -10.17 -27.36
CA SER A 557 -10.88 -10.66 -28.72
C SER A 557 -9.75 -11.59 -29.19
N GLN A 558 -8.50 -11.22 -28.95
CA GLN A 558 -7.31 -12.02 -29.31
C GLN A 558 -7.27 -13.36 -28.56
N VAL A 559 -7.53 -13.36 -27.25
CA VAL A 559 -7.57 -14.58 -26.43
C VAL A 559 -8.68 -15.50 -26.91
N MET A 560 -9.88 -14.97 -27.22
CA MET A 560 -10.98 -15.79 -27.74
C MET A 560 -10.65 -16.41 -29.11
N ALA A 561 -9.97 -15.68 -29.99
CA ALA A 561 -9.49 -16.22 -31.25
C ALA A 561 -8.47 -17.35 -31.05
N GLY A 562 -7.51 -17.18 -30.10
CA GLY A 562 -6.56 -18.23 -29.74
C GLY A 562 -7.23 -19.47 -29.16
N MET A 563 -8.28 -19.30 -28.33
CA MET A 563 -9.06 -20.42 -27.80
C MET A 563 -9.79 -21.19 -28.91
N GLU A 564 -10.27 -20.50 -29.92
CA GLU A 564 -10.91 -21.14 -31.08
C GLU A 564 -9.90 -21.97 -31.91
N GLU A 565 -8.71 -21.42 -32.15
CA GLU A 565 -7.67 -22.19 -32.84
C GLU A 565 -7.28 -23.43 -32.04
N LEU A 566 -7.13 -23.31 -30.72
CA LEU A 566 -6.88 -24.44 -29.84
C LEU A 566 -8.02 -25.47 -29.91
N ARG A 567 -9.28 -25.02 -29.89
CA ARG A 567 -10.47 -25.89 -30.03
C ARG A 567 -10.39 -26.78 -31.28
N LYS A 568 -10.06 -26.18 -32.43
CA LYS A 568 -9.95 -26.89 -33.72
C LYS A 568 -8.92 -28.03 -33.69
N THR A 569 -7.92 -27.97 -32.83
CA THR A 569 -6.90 -29.02 -32.70
C THR A 569 -7.37 -30.24 -31.89
N VAL A 570 -8.52 -30.13 -31.17
CA VAL A 570 -9.01 -31.20 -30.29
C VAL A 570 -9.86 -32.21 -31.08
N THR A 571 -9.51 -33.49 -30.94
CA THR A 571 -10.20 -34.56 -31.69
C THR A 571 -11.34 -35.19 -30.87
N LYS A 572 -12.29 -35.85 -31.57
CA LYS A 572 -13.38 -36.63 -30.94
C LYS A 572 -12.82 -37.77 -30.08
N GLN A 573 -11.71 -38.39 -30.51
CA GLN A 573 -11.04 -39.44 -29.76
C GLN A 573 -10.50 -38.90 -28.43
N GLU A 574 -9.81 -37.74 -28.45
CA GLU A 574 -9.28 -37.08 -27.26
C GLU A 574 -10.40 -36.74 -26.23
N ILE A 575 -11.58 -36.32 -26.71
CA ILE A 575 -12.74 -36.10 -25.83
C ILE A 575 -13.21 -37.40 -25.19
N ALA A 576 -13.32 -38.48 -25.97
CA ALA A 576 -13.76 -39.78 -25.46
C ALA A 576 -12.79 -40.33 -24.39
N GLU A 577 -11.49 -40.23 -24.64
CA GLU A 577 -10.44 -40.59 -23.69
C GLU A 577 -10.52 -39.75 -22.41
N THR A 578 -10.69 -38.43 -22.56
CA THR A 578 -10.87 -37.53 -21.42
C THR A 578 -12.05 -37.94 -20.53
N LYS A 579 -13.22 -38.22 -21.13
CA LYS A 579 -14.40 -38.69 -20.40
C LYS A 579 -14.15 -39.99 -19.66
N LYS A 580 -13.44 -40.93 -20.27
CA LYS A 580 -13.08 -42.21 -19.66
C LYS A 580 -12.15 -42.00 -18.45
N VAL A 581 -11.07 -41.25 -18.62
CA VAL A 581 -10.08 -40.96 -17.59
C VAL A 581 -10.71 -40.23 -16.39
N LEU A 582 -11.59 -39.27 -16.65
CA LEU A 582 -12.27 -38.54 -15.58
C LEU A 582 -13.23 -39.45 -14.80
N ARG A 583 -14.01 -40.32 -15.46
CA ARG A 583 -14.89 -41.27 -14.80
C ARG A 583 -14.12 -42.24 -13.89
N GLU A 584 -12.95 -42.70 -14.29
CA GLU A 584 -12.11 -43.62 -13.50
C GLU A 584 -11.51 -42.91 -12.27
N ASN A 585 -10.94 -41.72 -12.47
CA ASN A 585 -10.22 -41.03 -11.41
C ASN A 585 -11.14 -40.33 -10.39
N LEU A 586 -12.26 -39.75 -10.83
CA LEU A 586 -13.24 -39.11 -9.94
C LEU A 586 -14.02 -40.14 -9.11
N LYS A 587 -14.29 -41.36 -9.64
CA LYS A 587 -14.86 -42.47 -8.84
C LYS A 587 -13.90 -42.96 -7.75
N LYS A 588 -12.59 -43.02 -8.01
CA LYS A 588 -11.59 -43.39 -6.99
C LYS A 588 -11.51 -42.37 -5.85
N LYS A 589 -11.73 -41.08 -6.15
CA LYS A 589 -11.76 -40.02 -5.13
C LYS A 589 -12.96 -40.16 -4.17
N LYS A 590 -14.14 -40.46 -4.70
CA LYS A 590 -15.36 -40.73 -3.87
C LYS A 590 -15.22 -41.94 -2.94
N LYS A 591 -14.55 -43.01 -3.39
CA LYS A 591 -14.31 -44.20 -2.58
C LYS A 591 -13.25 -44.03 -1.46
N LYS A 592 -12.42 -42.97 -1.52
CA LYS A 592 -11.44 -42.65 -0.47
C LYS A 592 -11.96 -41.64 0.55
N ALA A 593 -13.07 -40.98 0.26
CA ALA A 593 -13.71 -39.98 1.12
C ALA A 593 -14.86 -40.54 1.95
N ASN A 594 -15.35 -41.76 1.59
CA ASN A 594 -16.20 -42.62 2.42
C ASN A 594 -15.32 -43.67 3.15
#